data_2ec41cbfe6d861d0fcaf7b64c36e49ab
#
_entry.id   2ec41cbfe6d861d0fcaf7b64c36e49ab
#
_cell.length_a   1.000
_cell.length_b   1.000
_cell.length_c   1.000
_cell.angle_alpha   90.00
_cell.angle_beta   90.00
_cell.angle_gamma   90.00
#
_symmetry.space_group_name_H-M   'P 1'
#
loop_
_entity.id
_entity.type
_entity.pdbx_description
1 polymer ?
#
loop_
_entity_poly.entity_id
_entity_poly.type
_entity_poly.pdbx_seq_one_letter_code
_entity_poly.pdbx_strand_id
1 'polypeptide(L)'
;MSDFRLLAIHAHPDDESSKGAATTARYAAEGNEVLVLTCTGGERGDVINPAMDRPGIKEKMGEVRREEMANAARALGVQHRWLGHVDSGLPDPVEGKTMEELLPEGCFALL
;
A
#
# COMPACT_ATOMS: atom_id res chain seq x y z
N MET A 1 -25.45 -9.43 13.99
CA MET A 1 -24.86 -8.08 13.91
C MET A 1 -23.77 -7.98 14.96
N SER A 2 -22.60 -7.51 14.57
CA SER A 2 -21.45 -7.41 15.48
C SER A 2 -21.14 -5.94 15.76
N ASP A 3 -20.72 -5.67 17.01
CA ASP A 3 -20.31 -4.32 17.42
C ASP A 3 -18.82 -4.08 17.23
N PHE A 4 -18.12 -4.99 16.57
CA PHE A 4 -16.70 -4.86 16.34
C PHE A 4 -16.38 -3.93 15.18
N ARG A 5 -15.34 -3.16 15.35
CA ARG A 5 -14.73 -2.36 14.30
C ARG A 5 -13.28 -2.78 14.16
N LEU A 6 -12.88 -3.13 12.96
CA LEU A 6 -11.53 -3.59 12.69
C LEU A 6 -10.79 -2.53 11.89
N LEU A 7 -9.63 -2.15 12.36
CA LEU A 7 -8.71 -1.28 11.63
C LEU A 7 -7.47 -2.09 11.24
N ALA A 8 -7.21 -2.20 9.95
CA ALA A 8 -6.02 -2.83 9.42
C ALA A 8 -5.13 -1.76 8.80
N ILE A 9 -3.89 -1.65 9.30
CA ILE A 9 -2.92 -0.64 8.84
C ILE A 9 -1.83 -1.35 8.05
N HIS A 10 -1.63 -0.93 6.81
CA HIS A 10 -0.64 -1.51 5.90
C HIS A 10 0.27 -0.43 5.34
N ALA A 11 1.52 -0.80 5.06
CA ALA A 11 2.51 0.12 4.53
C ALA A 11 2.22 0.51 3.07
N HIS A 12 1.85 -0.45 2.25
CA HIS A 12 1.69 -0.26 0.81
C HIS A 12 0.36 -0.81 0.31
N PRO A 13 -0.16 -0.29 -0.82
CA PRO A 13 -1.28 -0.95 -1.50
C PRO A 13 -0.85 -2.36 -1.88
N ASP A 14 -1.79 -3.30 -1.86
CA ASP A 14 -1.58 -4.73 -2.11
C ASP A 14 -1.36 -5.55 -0.83
N ASP A 15 -0.87 -4.94 0.25
CA ASP A 15 -0.67 -5.64 1.52
C ASP A 15 -1.99 -6.22 2.06
N GLU A 16 -3.10 -5.50 1.87
CA GLU A 16 -4.43 -5.97 2.29
C GLU A 16 -4.86 -7.25 1.57
N SER A 17 -4.38 -7.43 0.34
CA SER A 17 -4.70 -8.60 -0.49
C SER A 17 -3.77 -9.77 -0.22
N SER A 18 -2.49 -9.50 0.06
CA SER A 18 -1.49 -10.53 0.33
C SER A 18 -1.44 -10.96 1.80
N LYS A 19 -1.88 -10.10 2.71
CA LYS A 19 -1.82 -10.35 4.14
C LYS A 19 -3.17 -10.05 4.79
N GLY A 20 -3.80 -11.04 5.36
CA GLY A 20 -5.02 -10.86 6.12
C GLY A 20 -6.30 -10.65 5.31
N ALA A 21 -6.27 -10.84 3.99
CA ALA A 21 -7.44 -10.64 3.14
C ALA A 21 -8.63 -11.50 3.58
N ALA A 22 -8.39 -12.77 3.88
CA ALA A 22 -9.44 -13.68 4.32
C ALA A 22 -10.06 -13.22 5.65
N THR A 23 -9.24 -12.72 6.57
CA THR A 23 -9.70 -12.22 7.87
C THR A 23 -10.57 -10.98 7.69
N THR A 24 -10.10 -9.99 6.93
CA THR A 24 -10.86 -8.76 6.72
C THR A 24 -12.17 -9.02 5.98
N ALA A 25 -12.13 -9.87 4.95
CA ALA A 25 -13.33 -10.23 4.20
C ALA A 25 -14.35 -10.94 5.08
N ARG A 26 -13.89 -11.84 5.94
CA ARG A 26 -14.79 -12.56 6.85
C ARG A 26 -15.45 -11.61 7.84
N TYR A 27 -14.68 -10.73 8.49
CA TYR A 27 -15.24 -9.76 9.43
C TYR A 27 -16.24 -8.84 8.75
N ALA A 28 -15.94 -8.38 7.53
CA ALA A 28 -16.88 -7.56 6.77
C ALA A 28 -18.18 -8.33 6.43
N ALA A 29 -18.03 -9.58 6.01
CA ALA A 29 -19.21 -10.43 5.68
C ALA A 29 -20.09 -10.71 6.91
N GLU A 30 -19.51 -10.74 8.09
CA GLU A 30 -20.23 -10.92 9.35
C GLU A 30 -20.91 -9.63 9.85
N GLY A 31 -20.83 -8.54 9.11
CA GLY A 31 -21.50 -7.28 9.44
C GLY A 31 -20.66 -6.31 10.27
N ASN A 32 -19.38 -6.58 10.47
CA ASN A 32 -18.49 -5.66 11.16
C ASN A 32 -18.07 -4.52 10.24
N GLU A 33 -17.77 -3.35 10.82
CA GLU A 33 -17.13 -2.28 10.09
C GLU A 33 -15.64 -2.55 9.99
N VAL A 34 -15.11 -2.59 8.79
CA VAL A 34 -13.68 -2.81 8.54
C VAL A 34 -13.12 -1.63 7.74
N LEU A 35 -12.07 -1.03 8.26
CA LEU A 35 -11.33 0.03 7.60
C LEU A 35 -9.90 -0.43 7.35
N VAL A 36 -9.45 -0.35 6.11
CA VAL A 36 -8.07 -0.57 5.73
C VAL A 36 -7.41 0.79 5.51
N LEU A 37 -6.33 1.04 6.22
CA LEU A 37 -5.54 2.27 6.12
C LEU A 37 -4.21 1.94 5.47
N THR A 38 -3.93 2.56 4.32
CA THR A 38 -2.68 2.36 3.60
C THR A 38 -1.79 3.59 3.75
N CYS A 39 -0.57 3.39 4.26
CA CYS A 39 0.32 4.50 4.62
C CYS A 39 0.93 5.20 3.42
N THR A 40 1.28 4.46 2.37
CA THR A 40 1.95 5.02 1.17
C THR A 40 1.18 4.66 -0.08
N GLY A 41 1.51 5.33 -1.19
CA GLY A 41 0.88 5.05 -2.48
C GLY A 41 1.52 3.91 -3.27
N GLY A 42 2.64 3.35 -2.80
CA GLY A 42 3.35 2.29 -3.51
C GLY A 42 4.05 2.76 -4.79
N GLU A 43 4.36 4.05 -4.90
CA GLU A 43 4.91 4.65 -6.12
C GLU A 43 6.28 4.11 -6.49
N ARG A 44 7.02 3.59 -5.51
CA ARG A 44 8.38 3.04 -5.70
C ARG A 44 8.40 1.52 -5.82
N GLY A 45 7.23 0.90 -5.94
CA GLY A 45 7.13 -0.53 -6.13
C GLY A 45 7.62 -0.99 -7.48
N ASP A 46 8.17 -2.20 -7.54
CA ASP A 46 8.61 -2.79 -8.80
C ASP A 46 7.44 -3.36 -9.60
N VAL A 47 7.57 -3.30 -10.92
CA VAL A 47 6.63 -3.97 -11.83
C VAL A 47 7.10 -5.39 -12.03
N ILE A 48 6.49 -6.33 -11.33
CA ILE A 48 6.88 -7.74 -11.38
C ILE A 48 6.22 -8.46 -12.56
N ASN A 49 4.98 -8.11 -12.86
CA ASN A 49 4.23 -8.75 -13.95
C ASN A 49 4.65 -8.17 -15.31
N PRO A 50 5.25 -8.97 -16.22
CA PRO A 50 5.66 -8.46 -17.53
C PRO A 50 4.54 -7.86 -18.36
N ALA A 51 3.30 -8.33 -18.19
CA ALA A 51 2.15 -7.77 -18.90
C ALA A 51 1.84 -6.33 -18.50
N MET A 52 2.28 -5.91 -17.30
CA MET A 52 2.12 -4.54 -16.81
C MET A 52 3.33 -3.67 -17.09
N ASP A 53 4.42 -4.24 -17.58
CA ASP A 53 5.64 -3.50 -17.89
C ASP A 53 5.53 -2.86 -19.27
N ARG A 54 4.88 -1.72 -19.30
CA ARG A 54 4.61 -0.94 -20.53
C ARG A 54 5.28 0.43 -20.43
N PRO A 55 5.58 1.08 -21.57
CA PRO A 55 6.08 2.45 -21.55
C PRO A 55 5.17 3.37 -20.74
N GLY A 56 5.74 4.12 -19.82
CA GLY A 56 5.01 5.07 -18.99
C GLY A 56 4.32 4.47 -17.76
N ILE A 57 4.42 3.16 -17.52
CA ILE A 57 3.73 2.54 -16.38
C ILE A 57 4.31 3.05 -15.04
N LYS A 58 5.60 3.28 -14.96
CA LYS A 58 6.25 3.75 -13.72
C LYS A 58 5.78 5.15 -13.35
N GLU A 59 5.57 6.01 -14.34
CA GLU A 59 5.08 7.37 -14.12
C GLU A 59 3.62 7.38 -13.67
N LYS A 60 2.87 6.35 -14.01
CA LYS A 60 1.46 6.21 -13.65
C LYS A 60 1.24 5.27 -12.48
N MET A 61 2.30 4.81 -11.84
CA MET A 61 2.21 3.81 -10.77
C MET A 61 1.23 4.23 -9.67
N GLY A 62 1.25 5.50 -9.27
CA GLY A 62 0.34 6.00 -8.25
C GLY A 62 -1.14 5.86 -8.64
N GLU A 63 -1.45 6.14 -9.91
CA GLU A 63 -2.83 6.00 -10.41
C GLU A 63 -3.23 4.53 -10.50
N VAL A 64 -2.34 3.68 -10.99
CA VAL A 64 -2.57 2.24 -11.10
C VAL A 64 -2.84 1.66 -9.72
N ARG A 65 -2.03 2.02 -8.73
CA ARG A 65 -2.19 1.53 -7.36
C ARG A 65 -3.49 2.00 -6.73
N ARG A 66 -3.91 3.23 -7.00
CA ARG A 66 -5.20 3.73 -6.49
C ARG A 66 -6.38 2.96 -7.07
N GLU A 67 -6.34 2.66 -8.36
CA GLU A 67 -7.38 1.88 -9.03
C GLU A 67 -7.43 0.43 -8.53
N GLU A 68 -6.27 -0.21 -8.43
CA GLU A 68 -6.16 -1.56 -7.87
C GLU A 68 -6.71 -1.61 -6.44
N MET A 69 -6.38 -0.62 -5.63
CA MET A 69 -6.84 -0.55 -4.25
C MET A 69 -8.35 -0.38 -4.16
N ALA A 70 -8.93 0.48 -5.00
CA ALA A 70 -10.37 0.66 -5.03
C ALA A 70 -11.10 -0.65 -5.37
N ASN A 71 -10.54 -1.41 -6.32
CA ASN A 71 -11.10 -2.71 -6.71
C ASN A 71 -10.96 -3.74 -5.60
N ALA A 72 -9.80 -3.78 -4.94
CA ALA A 72 -9.55 -4.69 -3.83
C ALA A 72 -10.48 -4.41 -2.63
N ALA A 73 -10.64 -3.15 -2.26
CA ALA A 73 -11.52 -2.75 -1.16
C ALA A 73 -12.97 -3.16 -1.45
N ARG A 74 -13.40 -3.00 -2.69
CA ARG A 74 -14.73 -3.40 -3.13
C ARG A 74 -14.91 -4.91 -3.04
N ALA A 75 -13.92 -5.66 -3.50
CA ALA A 75 -13.95 -7.13 -3.45
C ALA A 75 -13.97 -7.67 -2.02
N LEU A 76 -13.23 -7.04 -1.12
CA LEU A 76 -13.19 -7.43 0.29
C LEU A 76 -14.42 -6.95 1.10
N GLY A 77 -15.14 -5.97 0.58
CA GLY A 77 -16.27 -5.38 1.29
C GLY A 77 -15.87 -4.45 2.42
N VAL A 78 -14.72 -3.80 2.31
CA VAL A 78 -14.14 -2.93 3.35
C VAL A 78 -14.11 -1.49 2.91
N GLN A 79 -14.00 -0.58 3.87
CA GLN A 79 -13.67 0.82 3.61
C GLN A 79 -12.16 0.98 3.52
N HIS A 80 -11.72 1.99 2.81
CA HIS A 80 -10.30 2.27 2.63
C HIS A 80 -10.00 3.76 2.77
N ARG A 81 -8.82 4.07 3.34
CA ARG A 81 -8.28 5.43 3.42
C ARG A 81 -6.79 5.42 3.13
N TRP A 82 -6.34 6.46 2.46
CA TRP A 82 -4.92 6.72 2.22
C TRP A 82 -4.40 7.68 3.28
N LEU A 83 -3.22 7.35 3.84
CA LEU A 83 -2.57 8.26 4.79
C LEU A 83 -1.77 9.35 4.08
N GLY A 84 -1.34 9.10 2.85
CA GLY A 84 -0.72 10.13 2.01
C GLY A 84 0.78 10.26 2.11
N HIS A 85 1.46 9.34 2.78
CA HIS A 85 2.93 9.35 2.79
C HIS A 85 3.50 8.85 1.47
N VAL A 86 4.72 9.30 1.17
CA VAL A 86 5.47 8.81 0.01
C VAL A 86 6.03 7.43 0.33
N ASP A 87 6.08 6.57 -0.69
CA ASP A 87 6.59 5.21 -0.57
C ASP A 87 7.99 5.17 0.04
N SER A 88 8.25 4.11 0.80
CA SER A 88 9.46 3.87 1.58
C SER A 88 10.67 3.39 0.75
N GLY A 89 10.59 3.39 -0.57
CA GLY A 89 11.69 2.95 -1.43
C GLY A 89 13.01 3.68 -1.14
N LEU A 90 14.12 3.01 -1.40
CA LEU A 90 15.45 3.60 -1.21
C LEU A 90 15.68 4.72 -2.23
N PRO A 91 16.38 5.80 -1.85
CA PRO A 91 16.72 6.84 -2.80
C PRO A 91 17.75 6.35 -3.82
N ASP A 92 17.80 7.01 -4.97
CA ASP A 92 18.79 6.68 -6.00
C ASP A 92 20.19 6.95 -5.49
N PRO A 93 21.17 6.09 -5.84
CA PRO A 93 22.55 6.31 -5.43
C PRO A 93 23.12 7.64 -5.99
N VAL A 94 23.83 8.36 -5.14
CA VAL A 94 24.55 9.59 -5.54
C VAL A 94 26.03 9.37 -5.23
N GLU A 95 26.90 9.65 -6.22
CA GLU A 95 28.34 9.48 -6.07
C GLU A 95 28.85 10.34 -4.91
N GLY A 96 29.67 9.73 -4.05
CA GLY A 96 30.25 10.42 -2.89
C GLY A 96 29.36 10.50 -1.68
N LYS A 97 28.15 9.96 -1.74
CA LYS A 97 27.23 9.94 -0.60
C LYS A 97 26.87 8.52 -0.19
N THR A 98 26.74 8.31 1.11
CA THR A 98 26.25 7.04 1.65
C THR A 98 24.73 7.01 1.55
N MET A 99 24.16 5.80 1.61
CA MET A 99 22.71 5.64 1.63
C MET A 99 22.10 6.36 2.84
N GLU A 100 22.79 6.34 3.97
CA GLU A 100 22.37 7.01 5.21
C GLU A 100 22.21 8.51 5.02
N GLU A 101 23.12 9.14 4.27
CA GLU A 101 23.07 10.57 3.98
C GLU A 101 21.91 10.94 3.05
N LEU A 102 21.49 10.00 2.20
CA LEU A 102 20.42 10.22 1.23
C LEU A 102 19.02 9.99 1.81
N LEU A 103 18.92 9.25 2.91
CA LEU A 103 17.63 8.96 3.54
C LEU A 103 17.15 10.17 4.36
N PRO A 104 15.88 10.51 4.32
CA PRO A 104 15.31 11.51 5.21
C PRO A 104 15.52 11.12 6.69
N GLU A 105 15.63 12.12 7.54
CA GLU A 105 15.78 11.92 8.97
C GLU A 105 14.62 11.08 9.50
N GLY A 106 14.92 10.07 10.30
CA GLY A 106 13.91 9.18 10.89
C GLY A 106 13.55 7.96 10.06
N CYS A 107 13.98 7.88 8.80
CA CYS A 107 13.65 6.73 7.94
C CYS A 107 14.21 5.40 8.46
N PHE A 108 15.30 5.44 9.21
CA PHE A 108 15.91 4.23 9.76
C PHE A 108 14.98 3.44 10.68
N ALA A 109 14.07 4.12 11.34
CA ALA A 109 13.11 3.46 12.23
C ALA A 109 12.14 2.56 11.48
N LEU A 110 12.01 2.74 10.16
CA LEU A 110 11.07 2.00 9.30
C LEU A 110 11.77 0.91 8.47
N LEU A 111 13.08 0.88 8.50
CA LEU A 111 13.87 -0.13 7.81
C LEU A 111 14.23 -1.29 8.71
#